data_becb1fa5dc1d6e93f020147107a5c8d2
#
_entry.id   becb1fa5dc1d6e93f020147107a5c8d2
#
_cell.length_a   1.000
_cell.length_b   1.000
_cell.length_c   1.000
_cell.angle_alpha   90.00
_cell.angle_beta   90.00
_cell.angle_gamma   90.00
#
_symmetry.space_group_name_H-M   'P 1'
#
loop_
_entity.id
_entity.type
_entity.pdbx_description
1 polymer ?
#
loop_
_entity_poly.entity_id
_entity_poly.type
_entity_poly.pdbx_seq_one_letter_code
_entity_poly.pdbx_strand_id
1 'polypeptide(L)'
;MEDDPISLSGGLSGDVRVFRDRFRASDNADVIIRRFRSGAFFSALVTIDGMTDTREIDENILKPCMALPHDAGADVPPEARVGYLMENAVSVLPTETKSRFDELIADALSGQSVLLCDGCACACVMDTRGFEKRAVGRPEAEQVVLGPHESFGESIRTNITLLRRIVQREELMTEFLSVGGAMKTRCALLYLRGTADEAMLARVRRRLAACQSDFALSAGEIEQIIEDHPMALIPQCVATERPDRAASFLAEGQIVVLTDGSPLALGAPSTLWHQLHTPDDASMRWQYGTFLRIVRFIGMLIHLFLPGAYIAVLRFHTELISPILLASVYETSSRVPAPIFLEALLMTLAFDLVSEAGLRAPGAMGNALGIVSGLILGQSAVGADIVSPLLLIVVAASGLGGFCIPNYALSVGMKIIQLLFLTAGALGGLYLMALLGLALLCAACAMRSVGSPLTAPLTPRRPGNPDLLIRFPLWRQKARAFFAGRKD
;
A
#
# COMPACT_ATOMS: atom_id res chain seq x y z
N MET A 1 -19.82 1.64 -28.77
CA MET A 1 -20.71 0.49 -28.94
C MET A 1 -21.07 0.10 -27.54
N GLU A 2 -22.28 0.45 -27.09
CA GLU A 2 -22.87 -0.13 -25.88
C GLU A 2 -23.15 -1.58 -26.22
N ASP A 3 -22.43 -2.49 -25.54
CA ASP A 3 -22.72 -3.92 -25.67
C ASP A 3 -24.14 -4.13 -25.14
N ASP A 4 -25.02 -4.73 -25.96
CA ASP A 4 -26.36 -5.13 -25.55
C ASP A 4 -26.22 -5.97 -24.27
N PRO A 5 -27.04 -5.68 -23.23
CA PRO A 5 -26.91 -6.37 -21.96
C PRO A 5 -27.18 -7.87 -22.15
N ILE A 6 -26.12 -8.66 -21.95
CA ILE A 6 -26.19 -10.11 -22.05
C ILE A 6 -27.08 -10.63 -20.91
N SER A 7 -28.23 -11.26 -21.30
CA SER A 7 -29.14 -11.90 -20.36
C SER A 7 -28.85 -13.40 -20.25
N LEU A 8 -29.26 -14.01 -19.12
CA LEU A 8 -29.17 -15.45 -18.91
C LEU A 8 -29.88 -16.22 -20.04
N SER A 9 -29.24 -17.25 -20.53
CA SER A 9 -29.77 -18.07 -21.62
C SER A 9 -30.73 -19.19 -21.17
N GLY A 10 -30.73 -19.47 -19.87
CA GLY A 10 -31.40 -20.64 -19.26
C GLY A 10 -30.62 -21.94 -19.38
N GLY A 11 -29.52 -21.95 -20.11
CA GLY A 11 -28.60 -23.09 -20.16
C GLY A 11 -27.52 -22.99 -19.10
N LEU A 12 -27.65 -23.74 -17.98
CA LEU A 12 -26.72 -23.66 -16.85
C LEU A 12 -25.24 -23.73 -17.27
N SER A 13 -24.91 -24.60 -18.21
CA SER A 13 -23.51 -24.75 -18.66
C SER A 13 -22.98 -23.54 -19.43
N GLY A 14 -23.84 -22.90 -20.22
CA GLY A 14 -23.55 -21.67 -20.94
C GLY A 14 -23.40 -20.48 -19.99
N ASP A 15 -24.36 -20.32 -19.09
CA ASP A 15 -24.42 -19.21 -18.15
C ASP A 15 -23.24 -19.27 -17.14
N VAL A 16 -22.93 -20.46 -16.62
CA VAL A 16 -21.72 -20.65 -15.77
C VAL A 16 -20.43 -20.38 -16.53
N ARG A 17 -20.38 -20.66 -17.84
CA ARG A 17 -19.21 -20.34 -18.66
C ARG A 17 -19.01 -18.83 -18.76
N VAL A 18 -20.09 -18.05 -18.94
CA VAL A 18 -20.02 -16.59 -18.97
C VAL A 18 -19.46 -16.05 -17.64
N PHE A 19 -19.96 -16.51 -16.48
CA PHE A 19 -19.39 -16.13 -15.19
C PHE A 19 -17.92 -16.50 -15.07
N ARG A 20 -17.55 -17.72 -15.50
CA ARG A 20 -16.15 -18.18 -15.47
C ARG A 20 -15.24 -17.33 -16.34
N ASP A 21 -15.69 -16.93 -17.51
CA ASP A 21 -14.89 -16.13 -18.44
C ASP A 21 -14.78 -14.66 -17.98
N ARG A 22 -15.88 -14.08 -17.47
CA ARG A 22 -15.91 -12.71 -16.96
C ARG A 22 -14.99 -12.55 -15.73
N PHE A 23 -15.14 -13.41 -14.74
CA PHE A 23 -14.31 -13.42 -13.54
C PHE A 23 -12.93 -14.08 -13.72
N ARG A 24 -12.69 -14.74 -14.86
CA ARG A 24 -11.55 -15.65 -15.02
C ARG A 24 -11.36 -16.58 -13.83
N ALA A 25 -12.40 -17.27 -13.43
CA ALA A 25 -12.41 -18.12 -12.26
C ALA A 25 -11.39 -19.29 -12.29
N SER A 26 -10.72 -19.55 -13.44
CA SER A 26 -9.58 -20.46 -13.53
C SER A 26 -8.30 -19.87 -12.91
N ASP A 27 -8.12 -18.56 -13.00
CA ASP A 27 -6.90 -17.84 -12.62
C ASP A 27 -7.14 -16.96 -11.37
N ASN A 28 -8.41 -16.75 -11.02
CA ASN A 28 -8.84 -15.91 -9.90
C ASN A 28 -9.26 -16.79 -8.72
N ALA A 29 -8.41 -16.85 -7.71
CA ALA A 29 -8.51 -17.84 -6.64
C ALA A 29 -9.60 -17.57 -5.59
N ASP A 30 -10.20 -16.37 -5.59
CA ASP A 30 -11.26 -15.99 -4.65
C ASP A 30 -12.68 -16.10 -5.23
N VAL A 31 -12.82 -16.42 -6.53
CA VAL A 31 -14.12 -16.65 -7.15
C VAL A 31 -14.47 -18.13 -7.12
N ILE A 32 -15.54 -18.49 -6.43
CA ILE A 32 -16.01 -19.86 -6.27
C ILE A 32 -17.28 -20.05 -7.09
N ILE A 33 -17.22 -20.98 -8.03
CA ILE A 33 -18.38 -21.44 -8.82
C ILE A 33 -18.57 -22.93 -8.53
N ARG A 34 -19.59 -23.26 -7.72
CA ARG A 34 -19.88 -24.63 -7.32
C ARG A 34 -21.14 -25.14 -8.03
N ARG A 35 -21.00 -26.21 -8.81
CA ARG A 35 -22.13 -26.94 -9.41
C ARG A 35 -22.55 -28.06 -8.48
N PHE A 36 -23.85 -28.27 -8.34
CA PHE A 36 -24.43 -29.34 -7.52
C PHE A 36 -25.78 -29.76 -8.07
N ARG A 37 -26.28 -30.89 -7.60
CA ARG A 37 -27.61 -31.37 -7.97
C ARG A 37 -28.63 -30.96 -6.91
N SER A 38 -29.77 -30.45 -7.36
CA SER A 38 -30.90 -30.03 -6.53
C SER A 38 -32.13 -30.82 -6.98
N GLY A 39 -32.44 -31.94 -6.32
CA GLY A 39 -33.53 -32.83 -6.76
C GLY A 39 -33.33 -33.35 -8.19
N ALA A 40 -34.29 -33.09 -9.08
CA ALA A 40 -34.30 -33.56 -10.45
C ALA A 40 -33.41 -32.73 -11.43
N PHE A 41 -32.90 -31.57 -11.03
CA PHE A 41 -32.15 -30.67 -11.92
C PHE A 41 -30.80 -30.25 -11.34
N PHE A 42 -29.94 -29.64 -12.15
CA PHE A 42 -28.66 -29.11 -11.75
C PHE A 42 -28.73 -27.62 -11.42
N SER A 43 -27.95 -27.21 -10.43
CA SER A 43 -27.83 -25.81 -10.02
C SER A 43 -26.35 -25.43 -9.90
N ALA A 44 -26.09 -24.14 -9.94
CA ALA A 44 -24.76 -23.60 -9.65
C ALA A 44 -24.86 -22.40 -8.73
N LEU A 45 -23.93 -22.31 -7.80
CA LEU A 45 -23.78 -21.19 -6.89
C LEU A 45 -22.50 -20.44 -7.24
N VAL A 46 -22.61 -19.12 -7.44
CA VAL A 46 -21.48 -18.21 -7.68
C VAL A 46 -21.32 -17.34 -6.44
N THR A 47 -20.11 -17.36 -5.86
CA THR A 47 -19.77 -16.61 -4.64
C THR A 47 -18.33 -16.09 -4.70
N ILE A 48 -18.03 -15.10 -3.88
CA ILE A 48 -16.66 -14.60 -3.71
C ILE A 48 -16.17 -14.95 -2.31
N ASP A 49 -15.05 -15.67 -2.22
CA ASP A 49 -14.46 -16.12 -0.97
C ASP A 49 -14.09 -14.91 -0.07
N GLY A 50 -14.41 -15.04 1.22
CA GLY A 50 -14.20 -13.97 2.20
C GLY A 50 -15.26 -12.87 2.20
N MET A 51 -16.00 -12.67 1.11
CA MET A 51 -17.10 -11.71 1.05
C MET A 51 -18.42 -12.30 1.57
N THR A 52 -18.55 -13.62 1.52
CA THR A 52 -19.75 -14.37 1.89
C THR A 52 -19.51 -15.22 3.14
N ASP A 53 -20.55 -15.42 3.95
CA ASP A 53 -20.51 -16.36 5.08
C ASP A 53 -20.63 -17.80 4.57
N THR A 54 -19.49 -18.51 4.61
CA THR A 54 -19.40 -19.90 4.14
C THR A 54 -20.32 -20.82 4.95
N ARG A 55 -20.51 -20.57 6.25
CA ARG A 55 -21.37 -21.39 7.11
C ARG A 55 -22.84 -21.22 6.72
N GLU A 56 -23.24 -19.97 6.49
CA GLU A 56 -24.61 -19.68 6.06
C GLU A 56 -24.91 -20.31 4.69
N ILE A 57 -23.97 -20.23 3.77
CA ILE A 57 -24.08 -20.87 2.45
C ILE A 57 -24.20 -22.40 2.59
N ASP A 58 -23.35 -23.02 3.38
CA ASP A 58 -23.34 -24.47 3.52
C ASP A 58 -24.59 -24.99 4.24
N GLU A 59 -25.02 -24.33 5.32
CA GLU A 59 -26.15 -24.80 6.14
C GLU A 59 -27.52 -24.44 5.55
N ASN A 60 -27.64 -23.26 4.96
CA ASN A 60 -28.94 -22.71 4.55
C ASN A 60 -29.22 -22.75 3.04
N ILE A 61 -28.20 -23.07 2.22
CA ILE A 61 -28.34 -23.13 0.76
C ILE A 61 -27.91 -24.52 0.25
N LEU A 62 -26.63 -24.90 0.42
CA LEU A 62 -26.09 -26.08 -0.22
C LEU A 62 -26.66 -27.38 0.37
N LYS A 63 -26.60 -27.57 1.70
CA LYS A 63 -27.11 -28.77 2.35
C LYS A 63 -28.60 -29.01 2.07
N PRO A 64 -29.50 -28.01 2.24
CA PRO A 64 -30.91 -28.22 1.96
C PRO A 64 -31.19 -28.52 0.49
N CYS A 65 -30.56 -27.82 -0.45
CA CYS A 65 -30.73 -28.05 -1.88
C CYS A 65 -30.22 -29.44 -2.30
N MET A 66 -29.10 -29.91 -1.75
CA MET A 66 -28.51 -31.22 -2.05
C MET A 66 -29.25 -32.39 -1.33
N ALA A 67 -29.97 -32.11 -0.25
CA ALA A 67 -30.75 -33.08 0.48
C ALA A 67 -32.12 -33.37 -0.16
N LEU A 68 -32.52 -32.63 -1.17
CA LEU A 68 -33.76 -32.88 -1.88
C LEU A 68 -33.76 -34.27 -2.53
N PRO A 69 -34.87 -35.03 -2.45
CA PRO A 69 -35.02 -36.31 -3.16
C PRO A 69 -34.76 -36.15 -4.66
N HIS A 70 -34.21 -37.18 -5.31
CA HIS A 70 -33.77 -37.14 -6.71
C HIS A 70 -34.89 -36.84 -7.72
N ASP A 71 -36.12 -37.09 -7.39
CA ASP A 71 -37.36 -36.87 -8.13
C ASP A 71 -38.04 -35.53 -7.75
N ALA A 72 -37.59 -34.90 -6.67
CA ALA A 72 -38.18 -33.62 -6.23
C ALA A 72 -38.01 -32.54 -7.32
N GLY A 73 -39.12 -31.95 -7.70
CA GLY A 73 -39.14 -30.89 -8.72
C GLY A 73 -39.11 -31.40 -10.17
N ALA A 74 -39.30 -32.71 -10.43
CA ALA A 74 -39.33 -33.26 -11.78
C ALA A 74 -40.47 -32.66 -12.64
N ASP A 75 -41.63 -32.38 -12.02
CA ASP A 75 -42.78 -31.77 -12.68
C ASP A 75 -42.75 -30.23 -12.75
N VAL A 76 -41.71 -29.60 -12.17
CA VAL A 76 -41.59 -28.13 -12.15
C VAL A 76 -41.12 -27.63 -13.50
N PRO A 77 -41.87 -26.70 -14.13
CA PRO A 77 -41.43 -26.10 -15.39
C PRO A 77 -40.05 -25.45 -15.24
N PRO A 78 -39.18 -25.50 -16.26
CA PRO A 78 -37.83 -24.96 -16.19
C PRO A 78 -37.78 -23.53 -15.62
N GLU A 79 -38.66 -22.65 -16.05
CA GLU A 79 -38.74 -21.25 -15.62
C GLU A 79 -39.05 -21.05 -14.13
N ALA A 80 -39.72 -22.01 -13.48
CA ALA A 80 -40.14 -21.93 -12.09
C ALA A 80 -39.17 -22.62 -11.11
N ARG A 81 -38.10 -23.27 -11.59
CA ARG A 81 -37.17 -24.06 -10.76
C ARG A 81 -36.45 -23.23 -9.70
N VAL A 82 -36.06 -21.99 -10.01
CA VAL A 82 -35.45 -21.07 -9.04
C VAL A 82 -36.44 -20.78 -7.92
N GLY A 83 -37.70 -20.44 -8.24
CA GLY A 83 -38.76 -20.23 -7.25
C GLY A 83 -39.01 -21.47 -6.39
N TYR A 84 -39.06 -22.64 -7.01
CA TYR A 84 -39.23 -23.91 -6.29
C TYR A 84 -38.11 -24.16 -5.24
N LEU A 85 -36.86 -23.90 -5.57
CA LEU A 85 -35.75 -24.03 -4.62
C LEU A 85 -35.86 -23.02 -3.48
N MET A 86 -36.30 -21.79 -3.78
CA MET A 86 -36.47 -20.75 -2.78
C MET A 86 -37.59 -21.07 -1.78
N GLU A 87 -38.66 -21.70 -2.26
CA GLU A 87 -39.81 -22.06 -1.41
C GLU A 87 -39.57 -23.35 -0.59
N ASN A 88 -38.81 -24.31 -1.13
CA ASN A 88 -38.74 -25.67 -0.55
C ASN A 88 -37.38 -26.02 0.06
N ALA A 89 -36.32 -25.33 -0.27
CA ALA A 89 -34.97 -25.71 0.14
C ALA A 89 -34.16 -24.57 0.77
N VAL A 90 -34.19 -23.37 0.24
CA VAL A 90 -33.35 -22.27 0.69
C VAL A 90 -34.00 -21.56 1.88
N SER A 91 -33.24 -21.43 2.99
CA SER A 91 -33.73 -20.75 4.21
C SER A 91 -33.23 -19.29 4.30
N VAL A 92 -32.35 -18.84 3.40
CA VAL A 92 -31.88 -17.45 3.34
C VAL A 92 -32.93 -16.59 2.67
N LEU A 93 -33.15 -15.40 3.19
CA LEU A 93 -34.08 -14.45 2.57
C LEU A 93 -33.59 -14.09 1.16
N PRO A 94 -34.42 -14.33 0.12
CA PRO A 94 -34.07 -13.90 -1.24
C PRO A 94 -34.11 -12.38 -1.30
N THR A 95 -33.10 -11.80 -1.91
CA THR A 95 -33.08 -10.35 -2.11
C THR A 95 -33.85 -10.00 -3.37
N GLU A 96 -33.53 -10.61 -4.49
CA GLU A 96 -34.17 -10.35 -5.79
C GLU A 96 -33.93 -11.48 -6.78
N THR A 97 -34.81 -11.58 -7.80
CA THR A 97 -34.58 -12.43 -8.98
C THR A 97 -34.18 -11.57 -10.16
N LYS A 98 -33.04 -11.84 -10.77
CA LYS A 98 -32.48 -11.06 -11.89
C LYS A 98 -32.15 -11.95 -13.07
N SER A 99 -32.09 -11.35 -14.28
CA SER A 99 -31.79 -12.05 -15.52
C SER A 99 -30.56 -11.50 -16.26
N ARG A 100 -30.05 -10.35 -15.86
CA ARG A 100 -28.92 -9.67 -16.52
C ARG A 100 -27.61 -9.99 -15.84
N PHE A 101 -26.63 -10.42 -16.63
CA PHE A 101 -25.29 -10.76 -16.10
C PHE A 101 -24.62 -9.60 -15.37
N ASP A 102 -24.70 -8.38 -15.87
CA ASP A 102 -24.05 -7.22 -15.25
C ASP A 102 -24.56 -6.94 -13.85
N GLU A 103 -25.87 -7.10 -13.63
CA GLU A 103 -26.50 -6.95 -12.31
C GLU A 103 -26.09 -8.07 -11.36
N LEU A 104 -26.10 -9.33 -11.85
CA LEU A 104 -25.70 -10.49 -11.07
C LEU A 104 -24.21 -10.46 -10.68
N ILE A 105 -23.35 -9.98 -11.56
CA ILE A 105 -21.93 -9.77 -11.29
C ILE A 105 -21.74 -8.69 -10.22
N ALA A 106 -22.47 -7.56 -10.34
CA ALA A 106 -22.42 -6.48 -9.34
C ALA A 106 -22.87 -6.99 -7.95
N ASP A 107 -23.94 -7.81 -7.90
CA ASP A 107 -24.42 -8.41 -6.65
C ASP A 107 -23.37 -9.38 -6.05
N ALA A 108 -22.77 -10.24 -6.87
CA ALA A 108 -21.70 -11.13 -6.42
C ALA A 108 -20.50 -10.33 -5.87
N LEU A 109 -20.11 -9.25 -6.56
CA LEU A 109 -19.03 -8.35 -6.10
C LEU A 109 -19.38 -7.58 -4.81
N SER A 110 -20.67 -7.45 -4.49
CA SER A 110 -21.12 -6.87 -3.22
C SER A 110 -21.11 -7.87 -2.05
N GLY A 111 -20.80 -9.16 -2.31
CA GLY A 111 -20.80 -10.24 -1.32
C GLY A 111 -22.09 -11.02 -1.21
N GLN A 112 -22.97 -10.89 -2.19
CA GLN A 112 -24.19 -11.72 -2.30
C GLN A 112 -23.88 -13.00 -3.07
N SER A 113 -24.67 -14.05 -2.83
CA SER A 113 -24.57 -15.31 -3.56
C SER A 113 -25.58 -15.37 -4.69
N VAL A 114 -25.15 -15.82 -5.86
CA VAL A 114 -25.99 -15.98 -7.05
C VAL A 114 -26.27 -17.44 -7.31
N LEU A 115 -27.54 -17.84 -7.23
CA LEU A 115 -28.02 -19.18 -7.50
C LEU A 115 -28.62 -19.28 -8.91
N LEU A 116 -28.02 -20.11 -9.73
CA LEU A 116 -28.44 -20.44 -11.09
C LEU A 116 -29.06 -21.83 -11.11
N CYS A 117 -30.13 -22.03 -11.92
CA CYS A 117 -30.75 -23.31 -12.15
C CYS A 117 -30.82 -23.63 -13.63
N ASP A 118 -30.69 -24.91 -13.96
CA ASP A 118 -30.80 -25.38 -15.34
C ASP A 118 -32.22 -25.19 -15.86
N GLY A 119 -32.34 -24.59 -17.03
CA GLY A 119 -33.61 -24.27 -17.68
C GLY A 119 -34.19 -22.91 -17.29
N CYS A 120 -33.62 -22.18 -16.32
CA CYS A 120 -34.11 -20.86 -15.92
C CYS A 120 -33.32 -19.75 -16.59
N ALA A 121 -34.02 -18.80 -17.21
CA ALA A 121 -33.44 -17.55 -17.72
C ALA A 121 -33.34 -16.45 -16.62
N CYS A 122 -33.45 -16.83 -15.36
CA CYS A 122 -33.29 -15.95 -14.21
C CYS A 122 -32.48 -16.64 -13.10
N ALA A 123 -31.79 -15.84 -12.29
CA ALA A 123 -31.04 -16.30 -11.14
C ALA A 123 -31.57 -15.63 -9.86
N CYS A 124 -31.47 -16.32 -8.74
CA CYS A 124 -31.78 -15.73 -7.45
C CYS A 124 -30.51 -15.19 -6.79
N VAL A 125 -30.61 -13.96 -6.29
CA VAL A 125 -29.59 -13.28 -5.52
C VAL A 125 -29.96 -13.38 -4.03
N MET A 126 -29.03 -13.86 -3.22
CA MET A 126 -29.25 -14.09 -1.78
C MET A 126 -28.25 -13.29 -0.96
N ASP A 127 -28.72 -12.65 0.10
CA ASP A 127 -27.86 -11.89 1.00
C ASP A 127 -27.12 -12.85 1.95
N THR A 128 -25.93 -13.23 1.55
CA THR A 128 -25.02 -14.10 2.31
C THR A 128 -23.77 -13.34 2.76
N ARG A 129 -23.85 -12.02 2.85
CA ARG A 129 -22.72 -11.18 3.26
C ARG A 129 -22.28 -11.52 4.68
N GLY A 130 -21.07 -12.05 4.80
CA GLY A 130 -20.46 -12.46 6.05
C GLY A 130 -19.03 -11.94 6.16
N PHE A 131 -18.90 -10.65 6.44
CA PHE A 131 -17.57 -10.09 6.72
C PHE A 131 -17.14 -10.51 8.12
N GLU A 132 -15.93 -11.06 8.25
CA GLU A 132 -15.32 -11.22 9.56
C GLU A 132 -15.19 -9.85 10.24
N LYS A 133 -16.13 -9.54 11.14
CA LYS A 133 -16.16 -8.28 11.89
C LYS A 133 -15.10 -8.20 12.99
N ARG A 134 -14.34 -9.29 13.22
CA ARG A 134 -13.34 -9.35 14.29
C ARG A 134 -12.06 -8.67 13.87
N ALA A 135 -11.74 -7.63 14.65
CA ALA A 135 -10.42 -7.00 14.75
C ALA A 135 -9.87 -6.31 13.49
N VAL A 136 -10.70 -5.58 12.75
CA VAL A 136 -10.15 -4.53 11.88
C VAL A 136 -9.57 -3.46 12.80
N GLY A 137 -8.25 -3.45 12.95
CA GLY A 137 -7.51 -2.50 13.80
C GLY A 137 -7.54 -1.08 13.21
N ARG A 138 -7.01 -0.14 13.98
CA ARG A 138 -6.64 1.19 13.45
C ARG A 138 -5.19 1.14 12.98
N PRO A 139 -4.84 1.84 11.89
CA PRO A 139 -3.45 1.95 11.47
C PRO A 139 -2.59 2.54 12.60
N GLU A 140 -1.50 1.88 12.94
CA GLU A 140 -0.57 2.35 13.97
C GLU A 140 0.49 3.28 13.38
N ALA A 141 1.05 2.92 12.24
CA ALA A 141 2.11 3.68 11.56
C ALA A 141 1.57 4.74 10.60
N GLU A 142 0.40 4.51 9.96
CA GLU A 142 -0.20 5.43 8.99
C GLU A 142 -1.48 6.07 9.51
N GLN A 143 -1.38 6.75 10.67
CA GLN A 143 -2.51 7.48 11.25
C GLN A 143 -2.95 8.62 10.35
N VAL A 144 -4.26 8.79 10.19
CA VAL A 144 -4.89 9.87 9.43
C VAL A 144 -5.89 10.61 10.30
N VAL A 145 -6.01 11.92 10.05
CA VAL A 145 -6.98 12.78 10.72
C VAL A 145 -8.35 12.69 10.05
N LEU A 146 -8.36 12.64 8.71
CA LEU A 146 -9.57 12.54 7.89
C LEU A 146 -9.45 11.34 6.96
N GLY A 147 -10.41 10.43 7.00
CA GLY A 147 -10.45 9.26 6.13
C GLY A 147 -10.85 7.98 6.86
N PRO A 148 -10.88 6.83 6.16
CA PRO A 148 -11.14 5.53 6.76
C PRO A 148 -10.11 5.20 7.84
N HIS A 149 -10.52 4.49 8.89
CA HIS A 149 -9.64 4.05 9.97
C HIS A 149 -9.43 2.53 9.99
N GLU A 150 -9.85 1.83 8.93
CA GLU A 150 -9.62 0.40 8.78
C GLU A 150 -8.15 0.14 8.40
N SER A 151 -7.53 -0.87 9.02
CA SER A 151 -6.19 -1.35 8.68
C SER A 151 -6.18 -2.84 8.34
N PHE A 152 -5.17 -3.27 7.61
CA PHE A 152 -4.89 -4.68 7.40
C PHE A 152 -4.53 -5.37 8.71
N GLY A 153 -4.88 -6.66 8.79
CA GLY A 153 -4.50 -7.55 9.88
C GLY A 153 -3.51 -8.62 9.43
N GLU A 154 -3.28 -9.60 10.29
CA GLU A 154 -2.35 -10.70 10.00
C GLU A 154 -2.92 -11.74 9.03
N SER A 155 -4.26 -11.87 8.95
CA SER A 155 -4.92 -12.85 8.07
C SER A 155 -4.99 -12.36 6.62
N ILE A 156 -4.31 -13.06 5.73
CA ILE A 156 -4.32 -12.74 4.29
C ILE A 156 -5.74 -12.77 3.69
N ARG A 157 -6.61 -13.67 4.17
CA ARG A 157 -7.99 -13.78 3.71
C ARG A 157 -8.81 -12.55 4.06
N THR A 158 -8.71 -12.08 5.30
CA THR A 158 -9.35 -10.84 5.76
C THR A 158 -8.84 -9.63 4.98
N ASN A 159 -7.54 -9.58 4.71
CA ASN A 159 -6.92 -8.49 3.95
C ASN A 159 -7.42 -8.43 2.50
N ILE A 160 -7.57 -9.59 1.83
CA ILE A 160 -8.17 -9.67 0.49
C ILE A 160 -9.61 -9.17 0.52
N THR A 161 -10.38 -9.57 1.53
CA THR A 161 -11.78 -9.14 1.71
C THR A 161 -11.90 -7.62 1.85
N LEU A 162 -11.03 -6.99 2.66
CA LEU A 162 -11.00 -5.55 2.83
C LEU A 162 -10.74 -4.83 1.50
N LEU A 163 -9.83 -5.35 0.66
CA LEU A 163 -9.59 -4.80 -0.67
C LEU A 163 -10.78 -5.01 -1.62
N ARG A 164 -11.39 -6.21 -1.61
CA ARG A 164 -12.57 -6.51 -2.43
C ARG A 164 -13.75 -5.60 -2.11
N ARG A 165 -13.96 -5.25 -0.84
CA ARG A 165 -15.01 -4.31 -0.42
C ARG A 165 -14.85 -2.92 -1.01
N ILE A 166 -13.61 -2.47 -1.21
CA ILE A 166 -13.29 -1.15 -1.79
C ILE A 166 -13.26 -1.24 -3.31
N VAL A 167 -12.61 -2.28 -3.86
CA VAL A 167 -12.44 -2.49 -5.30
C VAL A 167 -13.46 -3.52 -5.79
N GLN A 168 -14.70 -3.07 -6.00
CA GLN A 168 -15.81 -3.89 -6.50
C GLN A 168 -15.77 -3.99 -8.03
N ARG A 169 -14.73 -4.63 -8.57
CA ARG A 169 -14.51 -4.80 -10.01
C ARG A 169 -14.23 -6.25 -10.35
N GLU A 170 -14.82 -6.72 -11.47
CA GLU A 170 -14.59 -8.08 -11.96
C GLU A 170 -13.15 -8.30 -12.46
N GLU A 171 -12.47 -7.20 -12.86
CA GLU A 171 -11.08 -7.25 -13.31
C GLU A 171 -10.07 -7.42 -12.16
N LEU A 172 -10.48 -7.34 -10.90
CA LEU A 172 -9.57 -7.59 -9.78
C LEU A 172 -9.24 -9.07 -9.71
N MET A 173 -7.96 -9.36 -9.94
CA MET A 173 -7.40 -10.71 -9.91
C MET A 173 -6.68 -10.94 -8.59
N THR A 174 -6.86 -12.13 -8.03
CA THR A 174 -6.20 -12.61 -6.82
C THR A 174 -5.52 -13.93 -7.12
N GLU A 175 -4.19 -13.96 -7.06
CA GLU A 175 -3.38 -15.16 -7.28
C GLU A 175 -2.64 -15.53 -6.00
N PHE A 176 -2.74 -16.77 -5.55
CA PHE A 176 -1.95 -17.25 -4.43
C PHE A 176 -0.63 -17.85 -4.91
N LEU A 177 0.44 -17.41 -4.26
CA LEU A 177 1.80 -17.91 -4.46
C LEU A 177 2.33 -18.42 -3.14
N SER A 178 3.10 -19.51 -3.18
CA SER A 178 3.84 -20.04 -2.06
C SER A 178 5.30 -19.69 -2.22
N VAL A 179 5.82 -18.81 -1.38
CA VAL A 179 7.18 -18.24 -1.47
C VAL A 179 8.06 -18.83 -0.37
N GLY A 180 9.29 -19.19 -0.71
CA GLY A 180 10.28 -19.76 0.22
C GLY A 180 10.62 -21.20 -0.08
N GLY A 181 11.65 -21.70 0.59
CA GLY A 181 12.19 -23.05 0.48
C GLY A 181 11.56 -24.03 1.47
N ALA A 182 12.18 -24.21 2.64
CA ALA A 182 11.73 -25.13 3.67
C ALA A 182 10.43 -24.64 4.36
N MET A 183 10.39 -23.38 4.77
CA MET A 183 9.18 -22.74 5.29
C MET A 183 8.56 -21.89 4.17
N LYS A 184 7.36 -22.30 3.74
CA LYS A 184 6.64 -21.63 2.68
C LYS A 184 5.67 -20.63 3.26
N THR A 185 5.85 -19.35 2.91
CA THR A 185 4.92 -18.28 3.25
C THR A 185 3.91 -18.11 2.13
N ARG A 186 2.64 -18.05 2.47
CA ARG A 186 1.57 -17.79 1.51
C ARG A 186 1.49 -16.31 1.21
N CYS A 187 1.57 -15.96 -0.07
CA CYS A 187 1.41 -14.59 -0.55
C CYS A 187 0.23 -14.53 -1.52
N ALA A 188 -0.49 -13.41 -1.51
CA ALA A 188 -1.50 -13.10 -2.53
C ALA A 188 -1.01 -11.93 -3.37
N LEU A 189 -1.05 -12.13 -4.68
CA LEU A 189 -0.74 -11.13 -5.68
C LEU A 189 -2.05 -10.59 -6.24
N LEU A 190 -2.33 -9.31 -6.00
CA LEU A 190 -3.53 -8.63 -6.45
C LEU A 190 -3.19 -7.59 -7.51
N TYR A 191 -3.99 -7.55 -8.58
CA TYR A 191 -3.83 -6.59 -9.67
C TYR A 191 -5.14 -6.43 -10.47
N LEU A 192 -5.29 -5.31 -11.15
CA LEU A 192 -6.41 -5.09 -12.08
C LEU A 192 -6.01 -5.52 -13.49
N ARG A 193 -6.74 -6.53 -14.01
CA ARG A 193 -6.57 -7.00 -15.38
C ARG A 193 -6.83 -5.89 -16.39
N GLY A 194 -5.98 -5.79 -17.42
CA GLY A 194 -6.09 -4.75 -18.44
C GLY A 194 -5.63 -3.35 -17.98
N THR A 195 -5.32 -3.19 -16.69
CA THR A 195 -4.71 -1.97 -16.14
C THR A 195 -3.26 -2.21 -15.76
N ALA A 196 -2.96 -3.29 -15.04
CA ALA A 196 -1.59 -3.64 -14.69
C ALA A 196 -0.78 -4.07 -15.93
N ASP A 197 0.52 -3.74 -15.93
CA ASP A 197 1.45 -4.15 -16.98
C ASP A 197 1.85 -5.62 -16.79
N GLU A 198 1.55 -6.45 -17.79
CA GLU A 198 1.84 -7.89 -17.78
C GLU A 198 3.35 -8.20 -17.65
N ALA A 199 4.22 -7.34 -18.19
CA ALA A 199 5.66 -7.52 -18.06
C ALA A 199 6.14 -7.31 -16.63
N MET A 200 5.56 -6.33 -15.90
CA MET A 200 5.83 -6.10 -14.48
C MET A 200 5.29 -7.27 -13.64
N LEU A 201 4.07 -7.72 -13.93
CA LEU A 201 3.43 -8.84 -13.26
C LEU A 201 4.27 -10.13 -13.39
N ALA A 202 4.69 -10.46 -14.60
CA ALA A 202 5.54 -11.62 -14.86
C ALA A 202 6.89 -11.54 -14.14
N ARG A 203 7.44 -10.33 -13.96
CA ARG A 203 8.68 -10.09 -13.22
C ARG A 203 8.51 -10.35 -11.74
N VAL A 204 7.44 -9.82 -11.12
CA VAL A 204 7.13 -10.05 -9.71
C VAL A 204 6.90 -11.54 -9.45
N ARG A 205 6.06 -12.21 -10.25
CA ARG A 205 5.82 -13.67 -10.15
C ARG A 205 7.12 -14.46 -10.19
N ARG A 206 7.99 -14.15 -11.15
CA ARG A 206 9.27 -14.85 -11.32
C ARG A 206 10.18 -14.69 -10.11
N ARG A 207 10.25 -13.49 -9.53
CA ARG A 207 11.08 -13.21 -8.35
C ARG A 207 10.55 -13.91 -7.11
N LEU A 208 9.26 -13.85 -6.87
CA LEU A 208 8.62 -14.55 -5.76
C LEU A 208 8.79 -16.07 -5.89
N ALA A 209 8.61 -16.62 -7.09
CA ALA A 209 8.78 -18.05 -7.34
C ALA A 209 10.24 -18.52 -7.25
N ALA A 210 11.21 -17.64 -7.52
CA ALA A 210 12.65 -17.97 -7.44
C ALA A 210 13.23 -17.90 -6.01
N CYS A 211 12.44 -17.40 -5.04
CA CYS A 211 12.88 -17.28 -3.66
C CYS A 211 13.04 -18.67 -3.00
N GLN A 212 14.23 -18.93 -2.44
CA GLN A 212 14.59 -20.17 -1.75
C GLN A 212 14.93 -19.94 -0.27
N SER A 213 14.41 -18.87 0.34
CA SER A 213 14.62 -18.63 1.77
C SER A 213 14.03 -19.76 2.60
N ASP A 214 14.78 -20.24 3.58
CA ASP A 214 14.35 -21.32 4.49
C ASP A 214 13.52 -20.82 5.67
N PHE A 215 13.35 -19.51 5.82
CA PHE A 215 12.61 -18.90 6.90
C PHE A 215 11.21 -18.42 6.42
N ALA A 216 10.31 -18.26 7.39
CA ALA A 216 9.03 -17.57 7.15
C ALA A 216 9.30 -16.09 6.79
N LEU A 217 8.72 -15.64 5.69
CA LEU A 217 8.99 -14.32 5.14
C LEU A 217 7.95 -13.31 5.62
N SER A 218 8.43 -12.20 6.16
CA SER A 218 7.62 -11.01 6.43
C SER A 218 7.44 -10.16 5.17
N ALA A 219 6.54 -9.16 5.22
CA ALA A 219 6.38 -8.22 4.11
C ALA A 219 7.68 -7.49 3.75
N GLY A 220 8.51 -7.10 4.73
CA GLY A 220 9.79 -6.43 4.46
C GLY A 220 10.83 -7.33 3.77
N GLU A 221 10.79 -8.64 3.99
CA GLU A 221 11.65 -9.59 3.27
C GLU A 221 11.13 -9.83 1.85
N ILE A 222 9.81 -9.90 1.66
CA ILE A 222 9.19 -9.95 0.34
C ILE A 222 9.51 -8.69 -0.48
N GLU A 223 9.54 -7.51 0.15
CA GLU A 223 9.97 -6.26 -0.48
C GLU A 223 11.36 -6.39 -1.11
N GLN A 224 12.35 -6.87 -0.35
CA GLN A 224 13.72 -7.06 -0.83
C GLN A 224 13.83 -8.05 -2.01
N ILE A 225 12.94 -9.05 -2.06
CA ILE A 225 12.89 -10.02 -3.18
C ILE A 225 12.31 -9.37 -4.45
N ILE A 226 11.34 -8.48 -4.29
CA ILE A 226 10.66 -7.83 -5.41
C ILE A 226 11.51 -6.70 -6.01
N GLU A 227 12.35 -6.04 -5.24
CA GLU A 227 13.12 -4.87 -5.65
C GLU A 227 14.14 -5.16 -6.75
N ASP A 228 14.33 -4.19 -7.67
CA ASP A 228 15.35 -4.25 -8.72
C ASP A 228 16.76 -4.02 -8.14
N HIS A 229 16.87 -3.21 -7.10
CA HIS A 229 18.10 -2.79 -6.45
C HIS A 229 18.02 -2.92 -4.93
N PRO A 230 18.11 -4.13 -4.35
CA PRO A 230 17.92 -4.37 -2.91
C PRO A 230 18.98 -3.72 -2.02
N MET A 231 20.11 -3.28 -2.58
CA MET A 231 21.15 -2.53 -1.85
C MET A 231 20.94 -1.01 -1.88
N ALA A 232 19.89 -0.53 -2.54
CA ALA A 232 19.60 0.90 -2.59
C ALA A 232 19.07 1.41 -1.24
N LEU A 233 19.46 2.64 -0.87
CA LEU A 233 18.96 3.28 0.35
C LEU A 233 17.53 3.83 0.19
N ILE A 234 17.05 3.95 -1.04
CA ILE A 234 15.69 4.41 -1.36
C ILE A 234 14.84 3.18 -1.65
N PRO A 235 13.74 2.95 -0.89
CA PRO A 235 12.86 1.80 -1.10
C PRO A 235 12.17 1.89 -2.47
N GLN A 236 11.96 0.75 -3.11
CA GLN A 236 11.38 0.65 -4.45
C GLN A 236 9.94 0.14 -4.43
N CYS A 237 9.45 -0.25 -3.26
CA CYS A 237 8.06 -0.57 -2.99
C CYS A 237 7.48 0.42 -1.97
N VAL A 238 6.16 0.48 -1.85
CA VAL A 238 5.49 1.19 -0.75
C VAL A 238 4.76 0.18 0.10
N ALA A 239 5.14 0.09 1.37
CA ALA A 239 4.39 -0.67 2.36
C ALA A 239 3.25 0.20 2.92
N THR A 240 2.07 -0.38 3.13
CA THR A 240 0.93 0.29 3.74
C THR A 240 0.10 -0.65 4.60
N GLU A 241 -0.37 -0.16 5.75
CA GLU A 241 -1.34 -0.85 6.61
C GLU A 241 -2.79 -0.60 6.15
N ARG A 242 -3.00 0.26 5.14
CA ARG A 242 -4.31 0.81 4.80
C ARG A 242 -4.90 0.19 3.54
N PRO A 243 -6.10 -0.41 3.62
CA PRO A 243 -6.80 -0.96 2.45
C PRO A 243 -7.16 0.10 1.41
N ASP A 244 -7.54 1.32 1.82
CA ASP A 244 -7.88 2.41 0.91
C ASP A 244 -6.67 2.88 0.07
N ARG A 245 -5.47 2.94 0.69
CA ARG A 245 -4.22 3.26 -0.01
C ARG A 245 -3.83 2.13 -0.97
N ALA A 246 -3.92 0.87 -0.54
CA ALA A 246 -3.66 -0.27 -1.41
C ALA A 246 -4.64 -0.34 -2.60
N ALA A 247 -5.91 0.01 -2.39
CA ALA A 247 -6.90 0.12 -3.46
C ALA A 247 -6.53 1.22 -4.48
N SER A 248 -5.97 2.36 -4.02
CA SER A 248 -5.48 3.40 -4.93
C SER A 248 -4.31 2.91 -5.80
N PHE A 249 -3.41 2.10 -5.24
CA PHE A 249 -2.32 1.47 -5.99
C PHE A 249 -2.85 0.59 -7.13
N LEU A 250 -3.85 -0.24 -6.85
CA LEU A 250 -4.51 -1.06 -7.87
C LEU A 250 -5.15 -0.20 -8.97
N ALA A 251 -5.82 0.89 -8.59
CA ALA A 251 -6.44 1.82 -9.55
C ALA A 251 -5.40 2.51 -10.46
N GLU A 252 -4.18 2.73 -9.97
CA GLU A 252 -3.05 3.29 -10.74
C GLU A 252 -2.31 2.26 -11.60
N GLY A 253 -2.72 0.98 -11.55
CA GLY A 253 -2.11 -0.11 -12.30
C GLY A 253 -0.90 -0.75 -11.62
N GLN A 254 -0.70 -0.47 -10.33
CA GLN A 254 0.30 -1.16 -9.52
C GLN A 254 -0.18 -2.55 -9.12
N ILE A 255 0.75 -3.36 -8.71
CA ILE A 255 0.56 -4.69 -8.17
C ILE A 255 0.62 -4.59 -6.65
N VAL A 256 -0.33 -5.20 -5.96
CA VAL A 256 -0.34 -5.28 -4.50
C VAL A 256 0.00 -6.71 -4.07
N VAL A 257 0.97 -6.85 -3.20
CA VAL A 257 1.36 -8.13 -2.60
C VAL A 257 0.96 -8.13 -1.14
N LEU A 258 0.15 -9.11 -0.74
CA LEU A 258 -0.20 -9.39 0.64
C LEU A 258 0.54 -10.64 1.09
N THR A 259 1.09 -10.62 2.30
CA THR A 259 1.81 -11.72 2.91
C THR A 259 1.04 -12.22 4.13
N ASP A 260 0.84 -13.53 4.25
CA ASP A 260 0.17 -14.12 5.41
C ASP A 260 1.01 -13.91 6.68
N GLY A 261 0.35 -13.55 7.77
CA GLY A 261 1.02 -13.19 9.02
C GLY A 261 1.59 -11.76 9.06
N SER A 262 1.32 -10.91 8.05
CA SER A 262 1.79 -9.51 8.03
C SER A 262 0.63 -8.54 7.80
N PRO A 263 0.52 -7.47 8.61
CA PRO A 263 -0.49 -6.43 8.45
C PRO A 263 -0.12 -5.39 7.36
N LEU A 264 0.88 -5.68 6.54
CA LEU A 264 1.37 -4.76 5.52
C LEU A 264 1.07 -5.27 4.12
N ALA A 265 0.53 -4.39 3.28
CA ALA A 265 0.43 -4.57 1.84
C ALA A 265 1.59 -3.86 1.14
N LEU A 266 2.23 -4.51 0.18
CA LEU A 266 3.30 -3.94 -0.63
C LEU A 266 2.77 -3.53 -1.99
N GLY A 267 2.85 -2.24 -2.33
CA GLY A 267 2.55 -1.71 -3.64
C GLY A 267 3.80 -1.59 -4.52
N ALA A 268 3.80 -2.21 -5.68
CA ALA A 268 4.90 -2.16 -6.65
C ALA A 268 4.35 -2.09 -8.10
N PRO A 269 5.03 -1.37 -9.01
CA PRO A 269 6.17 -0.49 -8.81
C PRO A 269 5.81 0.79 -8.05
N SER A 270 6.78 1.42 -7.40
CA SER A 270 6.57 2.72 -6.76
C SER A 270 7.49 3.80 -7.35
N THR A 271 7.14 5.05 -7.11
CA THR A 271 8.00 6.20 -7.42
C THR A 271 8.40 6.92 -6.14
N LEU A 272 9.45 7.73 -6.19
CA LEU A 272 9.86 8.57 -5.06
C LEU A 272 8.71 9.45 -4.54
N TRP A 273 7.81 9.87 -5.43
CA TRP A 273 6.66 10.70 -5.09
C TRP A 273 5.61 9.96 -4.25
N HIS A 274 5.35 8.68 -4.55
CA HIS A 274 4.47 7.84 -3.74
C HIS A 274 4.96 7.66 -2.31
N GLN A 275 6.28 7.69 -2.10
CA GLN A 275 6.89 7.62 -0.78
C GLN A 275 6.66 8.89 0.07
N LEU A 276 6.42 10.04 -0.59
CA LEU A 276 6.16 11.34 0.05
C LEU A 276 4.68 11.66 0.22
N HIS A 277 3.79 10.89 -0.42
CA HIS A 277 2.36 11.07 -0.33
C HIS A 277 1.78 10.34 0.88
N THR A 278 0.77 10.94 1.51
CA THR A 278 -0.03 10.33 2.58
C THR A 278 -1.49 10.21 2.14
N PRO A 279 -2.25 9.28 2.71
CA PRO A 279 -3.68 9.15 2.45
C PRO A 279 -4.48 10.41 2.84
N ASP A 280 -4.03 11.17 3.84
CA ASP A 280 -4.63 12.45 4.23
C ASP A 280 -4.69 13.44 3.08
N ASP A 281 -3.66 13.45 2.22
CA ASP A 281 -3.63 14.35 1.07
C ASP A 281 -4.84 14.12 0.15
N ALA A 282 -5.32 12.88 0.03
CA ALA A 282 -6.48 12.53 -0.77
C ALA A 282 -7.81 12.93 -0.12
N SER A 283 -7.87 12.93 1.20
CA SER A 283 -9.08 13.19 1.99
C SER A 283 -9.34 14.68 2.22
N MET A 284 -8.33 15.53 2.04
CA MET A 284 -8.41 16.98 2.24
C MET A 284 -8.71 17.74 0.93
N ARG A 285 -8.95 19.06 1.03
CA ARG A 285 -9.03 19.92 -0.13
C ARG A 285 -7.68 19.99 -0.85
N TRP A 286 -7.68 20.07 -2.17
CA TRP A 286 -6.45 20.02 -2.99
C TRP A 286 -5.41 21.08 -2.61
N GLN A 287 -5.85 22.29 -2.15
CA GLN A 287 -4.94 23.35 -1.70
C GLN A 287 -4.18 22.92 -0.44
N TYR A 288 -4.89 22.30 0.53
CA TYR A 288 -4.29 21.86 1.80
C TYR A 288 -3.32 20.69 1.57
N GLY A 289 -3.74 19.70 0.77
CA GLY A 289 -2.86 18.60 0.39
C GLY A 289 -1.60 19.08 -0.34
N THR A 290 -1.73 20.06 -1.24
CA THR A 290 -0.56 20.68 -1.91
C THR A 290 0.38 21.33 -0.90
N PHE A 291 -0.16 22.14 0.01
CA PHE A 291 0.65 22.81 1.04
C PHE A 291 1.42 21.81 1.91
N LEU A 292 0.75 20.78 2.41
CA LEU A 292 1.39 19.74 3.24
C LEU A 292 2.49 18.98 2.46
N ARG A 293 2.28 18.67 1.18
CA ARG A 293 3.31 18.04 0.35
C ARG A 293 4.54 18.92 0.19
N ILE A 294 4.34 20.23 -0.02
CA ILE A 294 5.46 21.18 -0.09
C ILE A 294 6.20 21.24 1.24
N VAL A 295 5.49 21.29 2.37
CA VAL A 295 6.11 21.30 3.71
C VAL A 295 6.92 20.03 3.95
N ARG A 296 6.39 18.84 3.60
CA ARG A 296 7.14 17.56 3.71
C ARG A 296 8.39 17.56 2.83
N PHE A 297 8.28 18.04 1.61
CA PHE A 297 9.42 18.11 0.69
C PHE A 297 10.50 19.06 1.22
N ILE A 298 10.12 20.23 1.72
CA ILE A 298 11.06 21.18 2.36
C ILE A 298 11.65 20.54 3.63
N GLY A 299 10.85 19.89 4.47
CA GLY A 299 11.32 19.17 5.66
C GLY A 299 12.37 18.12 5.31
N MET A 300 12.15 17.32 4.26
CA MET A 300 13.12 16.35 3.77
C MET A 300 14.44 17.03 3.32
N LEU A 301 14.37 18.16 2.61
CA LEU A 301 15.57 18.90 2.20
C LEU A 301 16.32 19.47 3.41
N ILE A 302 15.61 20.04 4.39
CA ILE A 302 16.20 20.51 5.65
C ILE A 302 16.90 19.36 6.37
N HIS A 303 16.22 18.22 6.51
CA HIS A 303 16.80 17.05 7.13
C HIS A 303 18.09 16.62 6.45
N LEU A 304 18.10 16.56 5.14
CA LEU A 304 19.20 16.04 4.34
C LEU A 304 20.42 16.97 4.32
N PHE A 305 20.19 18.27 4.12
CA PHE A 305 21.26 19.20 3.81
C PHE A 305 21.70 20.08 4.98
N LEU A 306 20.80 20.41 5.93
CA LEU A 306 21.04 21.49 6.89
C LEU A 306 22.27 21.24 7.79
N PRO A 307 22.50 20.06 8.40
CA PRO A 307 23.66 19.82 9.27
C PRO A 307 24.99 19.88 8.49
N GLY A 308 25.03 19.29 7.30
CA GLY A 308 26.20 19.37 6.43
C GLY A 308 26.50 20.78 5.95
N ALA A 309 25.46 21.53 5.55
CA ALA A 309 25.58 22.92 5.12
C ALA A 309 26.08 23.82 6.26
N TYR A 310 25.62 23.61 7.49
CA TYR A 310 26.11 24.34 8.65
C TYR A 310 27.62 24.20 8.83
N ILE A 311 28.14 22.96 8.78
CA ILE A 311 29.59 22.70 8.87
C ILE A 311 30.31 23.31 7.70
N ALA A 312 29.79 23.11 6.47
CA ALA A 312 30.40 23.62 5.25
C ALA A 312 30.54 25.14 5.25
N VAL A 313 29.53 25.85 5.72
CA VAL A 313 29.54 27.31 5.80
C VAL A 313 30.54 27.79 6.85
N LEU A 314 30.54 27.22 8.04
CA LEU A 314 31.45 27.66 9.13
C LEU A 314 32.91 27.32 8.87
N ARG A 315 33.19 26.29 8.09
CA ARG A 315 34.58 25.85 7.84
C ARG A 315 35.18 26.42 6.55
N PHE A 316 34.38 26.52 5.50
CA PHE A 316 34.88 26.85 4.16
C PHE A 316 34.29 28.14 3.55
N HIS A 317 33.15 28.60 4.03
CA HIS A 317 32.37 29.66 3.40
C HIS A 317 31.87 30.68 4.41
N THR A 318 32.78 31.15 5.32
CA THR A 318 32.44 32.09 6.39
C THR A 318 31.96 33.45 5.88
N GLU A 319 32.30 33.79 4.65
CA GLU A 319 31.86 35.00 3.96
C GLU A 319 30.34 35.04 3.70
N LEU A 320 29.63 33.93 3.76
CA LEU A 320 28.17 33.87 3.63
C LEU A 320 27.43 34.31 4.88
N ILE A 321 28.13 34.43 6.00
CA ILE A 321 27.55 34.81 7.30
C ILE A 321 27.89 36.27 7.61
N SER A 322 26.91 37.00 8.17
CA SER A 322 27.19 38.37 8.63
C SER A 322 28.30 38.38 9.71
N PRO A 323 29.19 39.35 9.74
CA PRO A 323 30.31 39.41 10.70
C PRO A 323 29.85 39.37 12.16
N ILE A 324 28.67 39.93 12.48
CA ILE A 324 28.11 39.94 13.83
C ILE A 324 27.71 38.52 14.27
N LEU A 325 27.02 37.79 13.38
CA LEU A 325 26.62 36.42 13.67
C LEU A 325 27.85 35.50 13.74
N LEU A 326 28.81 35.71 12.85
CA LEU A 326 30.05 34.93 12.84
C LEU A 326 30.82 35.09 14.14
N ALA A 327 30.95 36.32 14.66
CA ALA A 327 31.57 36.59 15.95
C ALA A 327 30.85 35.85 17.10
N SER A 328 29.53 35.89 17.11
CA SER A 328 28.73 35.16 18.13
C SER A 328 28.92 33.64 18.04
N VAL A 329 28.98 33.08 16.83
CA VAL A 329 29.23 31.64 16.62
C VAL A 329 30.62 31.27 17.11
N TYR A 330 31.65 32.04 16.79
CA TYR A 330 33.01 31.80 17.24
C TYR A 330 33.15 31.91 18.78
N GLU A 331 32.49 32.87 19.40
CA GLU A 331 32.48 32.99 20.88
C GLU A 331 31.89 31.71 21.51
N THR A 332 30.75 31.25 21.05
CA THR A 332 30.10 30.04 21.60
C THR A 332 30.87 28.75 21.26
N SER A 333 31.40 28.62 20.03
CA SER A 333 32.18 27.45 19.59
C SER A 333 33.56 27.38 20.27
N SER A 334 34.16 28.49 20.68
CA SER A 334 35.46 28.51 21.36
C SER A 334 35.46 27.84 22.75
N ARG A 335 34.28 27.68 23.34
CA ARG A 335 34.10 26.98 24.62
C ARG A 335 34.02 25.45 24.42
N VAL A 336 33.69 24.97 23.22
CA VAL A 336 33.54 23.55 22.93
C VAL A 336 34.92 22.95 22.56
N PRO A 337 35.38 21.90 23.27
CA PRO A 337 36.70 21.32 23.04
C PRO A 337 36.79 20.43 21.79
N ALA A 338 35.63 20.08 21.18
CA ALA A 338 35.56 19.17 20.04
C ALA A 338 35.55 19.90 18.68
N PRO A 339 36.10 19.29 17.62
CA PRO A 339 35.91 19.81 16.28
C PRO A 339 34.44 19.83 15.89
N ILE A 340 34.00 20.87 15.15
CA ILE A 340 32.59 21.08 14.78
C ILE A 340 31.94 19.88 14.07
N PHE A 341 32.75 19.11 13.32
CA PHE A 341 32.26 17.86 12.69
C PHE A 341 31.89 16.80 13.73
N LEU A 342 32.77 16.59 14.72
CA LEU A 342 32.51 15.60 15.78
C LEU A 342 31.34 16.00 16.65
N GLU A 343 31.24 17.29 16.96
CA GLU A 343 30.11 17.88 17.69
C GLU A 343 28.77 17.61 16.95
N ALA A 344 28.73 17.92 15.65
CA ALA A 344 27.55 17.70 14.82
C ALA A 344 27.20 16.20 14.64
N LEU A 345 28.21 15.36 14.47
CA LEU A 345 28.03 13.92 14.34
C LEU A 345 27.45 13.32 15.63
N LEU A 346 28.04 13.66 16.77
CA LEU A 346 27.59 13.17 18.09
C LEU A 346 26.14 13.59 18.36
N MET A 347 25.79 14.85 18.09
CA MET A 347 24.45 15.35 18.31
C MET A 347 23.41 14.74 17.35
N THR A 348 23.77 14.55 16.09
CA THR A 348 22.90 13.87 15.12
C THR A 348 22.63 12.43 15.55
N LEU A 349 23.68 11.68 15.94
CA LEU A 349 23.56 10.31 16.43
C LEU A 349 22.77 10.25 17.74
N ALA A 350 23.00 11.19 18.68
CA ALA A 350 22.24 11.26 19.92
C ALA A 350 20.76 11.51 19.65
N PHE A 351 20.42 12.39 18.72
CA PHE A 351 19.04 12.64 18.32
C PHE A 351 18.40 11.40 17.69
N ASP A 352 19.11 10.70 16.80
CA ASP A 352 18.64 9.45 16.20
C ASP A 352 18.44 8.35 17.23
N LEU A 353 19.34 8.25 18.24
CA LEU A 353 19.19 7.30 19.34
C LEU A 353 17.95 7.58 20.18
N VAL A 354 17.70 8.85 20.51
CA VAL A 354 16.48 9.25 21.24
C VAL A 354 15.21 8.95 20.43
N SER A 355 15.24 9.22 19.11
CA SER A 355 14.15 8.87 18.21
C SER A 355 13.86 7.37 18.17
N GLU A 356 14.91 6.55 18.05
CA GLU A 356 14.78 5.08 18.00
C GLU A 356 14.28 4.52 19.33
N ALA A 357 14.79 5.04 20.47
CA ALA A 357 14.32 4.66 21.80
C ALA A 357 12.84 5.02 22.01
N GLY A 358 12.41 6.18 21.48
CA GLY A 358 11.01 6.62 21.54
C GLY A 358 10.05 5.70 20.80
N LEU A 359 10.47 5.16 19.65
CA LEU A 359 9.67 4.21 18.84
C LEU A 359 9.52 2.85 19.55
N ARG A 360 10.51 2.42 20.33
CA ARG A 360 10.50 1.11 21.01
C ARG A 360 9.90 1.15 22.42
N ALA A 361 9.73 2.33 22.99
CA ALA A 361 9.14 2.46 24.30
C ALA A 361 7.62 2.28 24.27
N PRO A 362 7.04 1.51 25.20
CA PRO A 362 5.60 1.21 25.17
C PRO A 362 4.74 2.46 25.47
N GLY A 363 3.79 2.75 24.56
CA GLY A 363 2.69 3.70 24.74
C GLY A 363 3.10 5.10 25.18
N ALA A 364 2.47 5.62 26.24
CA ALA A 364 2.69 6.98 26.73
C ALA A 364 4.12 7.26 27.25
N MET A 365 4.87 6.21 27.60
CA MET A 365 6.25 6.35 28.07
C MET A 365 7.20 6.79 26.94
N GLY A 366 6.93 6.39 25.68
CA GLY A 366 7.75 6.78 24.56
C GLY A 366 7.74 8.30 24.31
N ASN A 367 6.57 8.92 24.38
CA ASN A 367 6.44 10.37 24.25
C ASN A 367 7.12 11.12 25.42
N ALA A 368 6.95 10.63 26.64
CA ALA A 368 7.59 11.23 27.83
C ALA A 368 9.12 11.12 27.76
N LEU A 369 9.64 9.93 27.37
CA LEU A 369 11.07 9.71 27.18
C LEU A 369 11.66 10.63 26.12
N GLY A 370 10.98 10.79 24.96
CA GLY A 370 11.42 11.69 23.90
C GLY A 370 11.55 13.15 24.37
N ILE A 371 10.52 13.66 25.08
CA ILE A 371 10.54 15.04 25.60
C ILE A 371 11.61 15.22 26.68
N VAL A 372 11.64 14.34 27.67
CA VAL A 372 12.57 14.45 28.81
C VAL A 372 14.02 14.25 28.36
N SER A 373 14.29 13.24 27.54
CA SER A 373 15.64 12.99 27.03
C SER A 373 16.12 14.13 26.12
N GLY A 374 15.26 14.61 25.22
CA GLY A 374 15.61 15.74 24.34
C GLY A 374 15.91 17.03 25.13
N LEU A 375 15.10 17.33 26.14
CA LEU A 375 15.30 18.51 26.98
C LEU A 375 16.56 18.39 27.87
N ILE A 376 16.70 17.26 28.59
CA ILE A 376 17.84 17.05 29.49
C ILE A 376 19.13 16.96 28.69
N LEU A 377 19.16 16.18 27.63
CA LEU A 377 20.36 15.98 26.84
C LEU A 377 20.78 17.28 26.13
N GLY A 378 19.81 18.03 25.57
CA GLY A 378 20.07 19.32 24.95
C GLY A 378 20.58 20.37 25.94
N GLN A 379 19.87 20.57 27.06
CA GLN A 379 20.30 21.57 28.08
C GLN A 379 21.62 21.18 28.73
N SER A 380 21.81 19.91 29.07
CA SER A 380 23.05 19.45 29.72
C SER A 380 24.25 19.52 28.77
N ALA A 381 24.07 19.19 27.50
CA ALA A 381 25.15 19.26 26.52
C ALA A 381 25.63 20.70 26.25
N VAL A 382 24.69 21.66 26.21
CA VAL A 382 25.00 23.08 26.06
C VAL A 382 25.56 23.64 27.39
N GLY A 383 24.97 23.27 28.55
CA GLY A 383 25.44 23.75 29.88
C GLY A 383 26.82 23.23 30.28
N ALA A 384 27.24 22.09 29.73
CA ALA A 384 28.57 21.50 29.92
C ALA A 384 29.58 21.92 28.82
N ASP A 385 29.24 22.86 27.95
CA ASP A 385 30.05 23.31 26.82
C ASP A 385 30.51 22.15 25.87
N ILE A 386 29.72 21.06 25.80
CA ILE A 386 29.99 19.94 24.91
C ILE A 386 29.53 20.24 23.48
N VAL A 387 28.47 21.04 23.36
CA VAL A 387 27.82 21.39 22.08
C VAL A 387 27.45 22.88 22.06
N SER A 388 27.63 23.53 20.92
CA SER A 388 27.23 24.91 20.75
C SER A 388 25.70 25.03 20.65
N PRO A 389 25.08 26.10 21.22
CA PRO A 389 23.63 26.31 21.16
C PRO A 389 23.08 26.39 19.74
N LEU A 390 23.84 26.98 18.79
CA LEU A 390 23.42 27.11 17.41
C LEU A 390 23.39 25.75 16.70
N LEU A 391 24.38 24.89 16.94
CA LEU A 391 24.36 23.53 16.37
C LEU A 391 23.17 22.73 16.90
N LEU A 392 22.84 22.84 18.16
CA LEU A 392 21.66 22.18 18.73
C LEU A 392 20.38 22.57 17.98
N ILE A 393 20.21 23.84 17.63
CA ILE A 393 19.06 24.32 16.83
C ILE A 393 19.09 23.70 15.42
N VAL A 394 20.26 23.64 14.79
CA VAL A 394 20.44 23.06 13.46
C VAL A 394 20.07 21.56 13.46
N VAL A 395 20.56 20.81 14.43
CA VAL A 395 20.26 19.37 14.56
C VAL A 395 18.78 19.13 14.87
N ALA A 396 18.21 19.93 15.78
CA ALA A 396 16.79 19.84 16.11
C ALA A 396 15.89 20.15 14.87
N ALA A 397 16.21 21.21 14.12
CA ALA A 397 15.46 21.54 12.90
C ALA A 397 15.59 20.42 11.84
N SER A 398 16.78 19.85 11.70
CA SER A 398 17.01 18.71 10.82
C SER A 398 16.22 17.47 11.25
N GLY A 399 16.22 17.15 12.53
CA GLY A 399 15.45 16.05 13.10
C GLY A 399 13.94 16.20 12.88
N LEU A 400 13.40 17.40 13.13
CA LEU A 400 12.00 17.72 12.81
C LEU A 400 11.69 17.54 11.33
N GLY A 401 12.62 17.93 10.46
CA GLY A 401 12.50 17.67 9.01
C GLY A 401 12.43 16.20 8.65
N GLY A 402 13.17 15.34 9.36
CA GLY A 402 13.13 13.89 9.21
C GLY A 402 11.75 13.27 9.56
N PHE A 403 11.08 13.79 10.58
CA PHE A 403 9.72 13.36 10.93
C PHE A 403 8.65 13.78 9.91
N CYS A 404 8.95 14.73 9.02
CA CYS A 404 8.06 15.08 7.92
C CYS A 404 8.01 14.02 6.82
N ILE A 405 8.93 13.05 6.79
CA ILE A 405 8.98 11.98 5.79
C ILE A 405 7.99 10.90 6.20
N PRO A 406 6.90 10.67 5.41
CA PRO A 406 5.82 9.81 5.87
C PRO A 406 6.17 8.31 5.79
N ASN A 407 7.02 7.90 4.84
CA ASN A 407 7.44 6.51 4.71
C ASN A 407 8.63 6.24 5.62
N TYR A 408 8.46 5.28 6.55
CA TYR A 408 9.49 4.93 7.54
C TYR A 408 10.79 4.42 6.88
N ALA A 409 10.70 3.54 5.89
CA ALA A 409 11.88 2.99 5.22
C ALA A 409 12.66 4.10 4.48
N LEU A 410 11.94 5.02 3.82
CA LEU A 410 12.57 6.19 3.20
C LEU A 410 13.22 7.10 4.26
N SER A 411 12.56 7.32 5.40
CA SER A 411 13.11 8.14 6.49
C SER A 411 14.45 7.59 6.98
N VAL A 412 14.54 6.29 7.22
CA VAL A 412 15.80 5.62 7.62
C VAL A 412 16.87 5.74 6.54
N GLY A 413 16.52 5.53 5.26
CA GLY A 413 17.43 5.73 4.14
C GLY A 413 17.98 7.17 4.06
N MET A 414 17.10 8.17 4.29
CA MET A 414 17.50 9.58 4.30
C MET A 414 18.42 9.94 5.47
N LYS A 415 18.30 9.31 6.65
CA LYS A 415 19.26 9.47 7.76
C LYS A 415 20.66 9.04 7.37
N ILE A 416 20.80 7.91 6.67
CA ILE A 416 22.10 7.45 6.19
C ILE A 416 22.68 8.45 5.17
N ILE A 417 21.87 8.92 4.24
CA ILE A 417 22.28 9.92 3.24
C ILE A 417 22.64 11.25 3.92
N GLN A 418 21.94 11.66 4.96
CA GLN A 418 22.28 12.84 5.77
C GLN A 418 23.69 12.76 6.34
N LEU A 419 24.11 11.59 6.89
CA LEU A 419 25.45 11.39 7.40
C LEU A 419 26.50 11.51 6.30
N LEU A 420 26.20 11.09 5.06
CA LEU A 420 27.07 11.31 3.91
C LEU A 420 27.20 12.81 3.57
N PHE A 421 26.09 13.57 3.63
CA PHE A 421 26.15 15.02 3.43
C PHE A 421 26.88 15.74 4.56
N LEU A 422 26.75 15.28 5.80
CA LEU A 422 27.49 15.80 6.95
C LEU A 422 29.00 15.64 6.73
N THR A 423 29.43 14.44 6.32
CA THR A 423 30.86 14.16 6.04
C THR A 423 31.37 14.94 4.83
N ALA A 424 30.56 15.05 3.77
CA ALA A 424 30.91 15.84 2.58
C ALA A 424 31.06 17.34 2.92
N GLY A 425 30.17 17.89 3.75
CA GLY A 425 30.26 19.25 4.23
C GLY A 425 31.52 19.51 5.05
N ALA A 426 31.95 18.54 5.87
CA ALA A 426 33.16 18.64 6.66
C ALA A 426 34.45 18.53 5.85
N LEU A 427 34.47 17.76 4.76
CA LEU A 427 35.68 17.48 3.97
C LEU A 427 35.91 18.48 2.84
N GLY A 428 34.86 18.92 2.14
CA GLY A 428 34.99 19.76 0.96
C GLY A 428 33.94 20.87 0.83
N GLY A 429 33.25 21.18 1.95
CA GLY A 429 32.30 22.28 1.99
C GLY A 429 31.10 22.10 1.07
N LEU A 430 30.47 23.20 0.69
CA LEU A 430 29.29 23.20 -0.20
C LEU A 430 29.60 22.60 -1.58
N TYR A 431 30.82 22.70 -2.05
CA TYR A 431 31.24 22.13 -3.34
C TYR A 431 31.12 20.60 -3.36
N LEU A 432 31.68 19.91 -2.34
CA LEU A 432 31.61 18.46 -2.27
C LEU A 432 30.18 17.99 -1.97
N MET A 433 29.41 18.76 -1.20
CA MET A 433 27.97 18.49 -0.99
C MET A 433 27.19 18.55 -2.30
N ALA A 434 27.45 19.55 -3.13
CA ALA A 434 26.78 19.69 -4.44
C ALA A 434 27.14 18.52 -5.38
N LEU A 435 28.43 18.12 -5.40
CA LEU A 435 28.88 16.98 -6.18
C LEU A 435 28.23 15.67 -5.72
N LEU A 436 28.18 15.43 -4.40
CA LEU A 436 27.48 14.29 -3.81
C LEU A 436 25.98 14.30 -4.15
N GLY A 437 25.33 15.46 -4.02
CA GLY A 437 23.93 15.64 -4.37
C GLY A 437 23.64 15.32 -5.85
N LEU A 438 24.51 15.79 -6.75
CA LEU A 438 24.42 15.45 -8.17
C LEU A 438 24.59 13.95 -8.42
N ALA A 439 25.57 13.32 -7.78
CA ALA A 439 25.83 11.89 -7.91
C ALA A 439 24.63 11.06 -7.42
N LEU A 440 24.04 11.41 -6.26
CA LEU A 440 22.84 10.75 -5.73
C LEU A 440 21.60 10.98 -6.61
N LEU A 441 21.45 12.18 -7.16
CA LEU A 441 20.38 12.46 -8.10
C LEU A 441 20.51 11.63 -9.39
N CYS A 442 21.71 11.52 -9.94
CA CYS A 442 21.98 10.64 -11.09
C CYS A 442 21.68 9.18 -10.76
N ALA A 443 22.11 8.71 -9.58
CA ALA A 443 21.81 7.36 -9.12
C ALA A 443 20.30 7.12 -8.99
N ALA A 444 19.54 8.05 -8.38
CA ALA A 444 18.09 7.97 -8.26
C ALA A 444 17.40 7.95 -9.63
N CYS A 445 17.88 8.73 -10.61
CA CYS A 445 17.35 8.70 -11.98
C CYS A 445 17.64 7.38 -12.72
N ALA A 446 18.71 6.69 -12.38
CA ALA A 446 19.04 5.39 -12.95
C ALA A 446 18.28 4.23 -12.30
N MET A 447 17.78 4.40 -11.08
CA MET A 447 17.04 3.38 -10.34
C MET A 447 15.69 3.07 -10.99
N ARG A 448 15.30 1.80 -10.88
CA ARG A 448 14.00 1.30 -11.34
C ARG A 448 13.32 0.54 -10.21
N SER A 449 12.00 0.59 -10.21
CA SER A 449 11.12 -0.22 -9.36
C SER A 449 10.34 -1.16 -10.26
N VAL A 450 10.60 -2.45 -10.18
CA VAL A 450 9.99 -3.50 -11.01
C VAL A 450 10.03 -3.13 -12.52
N GLY A 451 11.13 -2.45 -12.95
CA GLY A 451 11.32 -1.98 -14.32
C GLY A 451 10.74 -0.61 -14.64
N SER A 452 9.95 0.01 -13.79
CA SER A 452 9.51 1.40 -13.92
C SER A 452 10.55 2.36 -13.33
N PRO A 453 10.85 3.51 -13.96
CA PRO A 453 11.79 4.48 -13.40
C PRO A 453 11.28 5.05 -12.07
N LEU A 454 12.15 5.08 -11.04
CA LEU A 454 11.80 5.54 -9.68
C LEU A 454 11.43 7.03 -9.64
N THR A 455 12.05 7.84 -10.49
CA THR A 455 11.85 9.31 -10.55
C THR A 455 10.70 9.73 -11.48
N ALA A 456 10.01 8.76 -12.12
CA ALA A 456 8.85 9.05 -12.96
C ALA A 456 7.74 9.76 -12.14
N PRO A 457 6.92 10.63 -12.73
CA PRO A 457 6.86 11.06 -14.13
C PRO A 457 7.79 12.22 -14.49
N LEU A 458 8.66 12.64 -13.57
CA LEU A 458 9.57 13.78 -13.82
C LEU A 458 10.66 13.37 -14.81
N THR A 459 11.27 12.19 -14.58
CA THR A 459 12.32 11.62 -15.43
C THR A 459 12.12 10.12 -15.58
N PRO A 460 11.79 9.59 -16.78
CA PRO A 460 11.40 10.31 -18.00
C PRO A 460 10.02 10.96 -17.84
N ARG A 461 9.80 12.06 -18.57
CA ARG A 461 8.49 12.73 -18.56
C ARG A 461 7.44 11.81 -19.17
N ARG A 462 6.48 11.38 -18.36
CA ARG A 462 5.32 10.59 -18.81
C ARG A 462 4.07 11.48 -18.81
N PRO A 463 3.31 11.51 -19.91
CA PRO A 463 1.99 12.12 -19.90
C PRO A 463 1.06 11.24 -19.04
N GLY A 464 0.55 11.78 -17.98
CA GLY A 464 -0.30 11.03 -17.06
C GLY A 464 -0.74 11.91 -15.91
N ASN A 465 -0.97 11.30 -14.76
CA ASN A 465 -1.39 11.99 -13.56
C ASN A 465 -0.28 12.97 -13.11
N PRO A 466 -0.49 14.31 -13.16
CA PRO A 466 0.51 15.29 -12.74
C PRO A 466 0.59 15.43 -11.22
N ASP A 467 0.05 14.49 -10.43
CA ASP A 467 -0.05 14.53 -8.98
C ASP A 467 1.32 14.23 -8.31
N LEU A 468 2.21 15.23 -8.38
CA LEU A 468 3.54 15.19 -7.75
C LEU A 468 3.52 15.93 -6.41
N LEU A 469 4.09 17.14 -6.40
CA LEU A 469 4.03 18.07 -5.27
C LEU A 469 2.71 18.85 -5.25
N ILE A 470 2.19 19.20 -6.44
CA ILE A 470 0.94 19.92 -6.57
C ILE A 470 -0.18 18.91 -6.82
N ARG A 471 -1.10 18.84 -5.88
CA ARG A 471 -2.32 18.06 -6.05
C ARG A 471 -3.31 18.86 -6.90
N PHE A 472 -3.77 18.26 -8.00
CA PHE A 472 -4.79 18.89 -8.82
C PHE A 472 -6.21 18.58 -8.30
N PRO A 473 -7.19 19.49 -8.55
CA PRO A 473 -8.58 19.24 -8.23
C PRO A 473 -9.10 17.98 -8.95
N LEU A 474 -10.03 17.24 -8.35
CA LEU A 474 -10.54 15.97 -8.87
C LEU A 474 -11.03 16.07 -10.32
N TRP A 475 -11.68 17.18 -10.71
CA TRP A 475 -12.16 17.39 -12.08
C TRP A 475 -11.05 17.56 -13.15
N ARG A 476 -9.80 17.81 -12.73
CA ARG A 476 -8.62 17.84 -13.62
C ARG A 476 -7.82 16.56 -13.58
N GLN A 477 -8.04 15.70 -12.58
CA GLN A 477 -7.41 14.39 -12.50
C GLN A 477 -8.08 13.48 -13.51
N LYS A 478 -7.46 13.33 -14.69
CA LYS A 478 -7.93 12.33 -15.67
C LYS A 478 -7.53 10.94 -15.15
N ALA A 479 -8.53 10.06 -15.07
CA ALA A 479 -8.39 8.68 -14.61
C ALA A 479 -7.60 7.80 -15.61
N ARG A 480 -6.34 8.14 -15.89
CA ARG A 480 -5.43 7.22 -16.56
C ARG A 480 -4.50 6.66 -15.51
N ALA A 481 -4.55 5.35 -15.36
CA ALA A 481 -3.65 4.61 -14.50
C ALA A 481 -2.20 4.93 -14.90
N PHE A 482 -1.41 5.42 -13.95
CA PHE A 482 -0.05 5.90 -14.19
C PHE A 482 0.90 4.78 -14.63
N PHE A 483 0.71 3.59 -14.06
CA PHE A 483 1.49 2.39 -14.36
C PHE A 483 0.79 1.46 -15.38
N ALA A 484 -0.35 1.87 -15.94
CA ALA A 484 -1.05 1.05 -16.93
C ALA A 484 -0.13 0.68 -18.10
N GLY A 485 -0.16 -0.59 -18.45
CA GLY A 485 0.48 -1.08 -19.65
C GLY A 485 0.02 -0.27 -20.87
N ARG A 486 0.95 0.10 -21.73
CA ARG A 486 0.62 0.73 -23.01
C ARG A 486 -0.25 -0.26 -23.80
N LYS A 487 -1.50 0.11 -24.01
CA LYS A 487 -2.25 -0.53 -25.10
C LYS A 487 -1.67 0.08 -26.38
N ASP A 488 -0.82 -0.71 -27.06
CA ASP A 488 -0.36 -0.43 -28.43
C ASP A 488 -1.57 -0.43 -29.35
#